data_048031ce2c77c8435ce1c51332844539
#
_entry.id   048031ce2c77c8435ce1c51332844539
#
_cell.length_a   1.000
_cell.length_b   1.000
_cell.length_c   1.000
_cell.angle_alpha   90.00
_cell.angle_beta   90.00
_cell.angle_gamma   90.00
#
_symmetry.space_group_name_H-M   'P 1'
#
loop_
_entity.id
_entity.type
_entity.pdbx_description
1 polymer ?
#
loop_
_entity_poly.entity_id
_entity_poly.type
_entity_poly.pdbx_seq_one_letter_code
_entity_poly.pdbx_strand_id
1 'polypeptide(L)'
;MYLIPAPAKLEKKEGRFIWAYDRYVTVDQSCSQLVTRQASLFCDGAEKELGYRPLLTRGAAKAGDVVFKQDDTMKAQSYVLDITEDAIVLTGDEAGLWHGMQTLLQIIEQEGACLSALHIE
;
A
#
# COMPACT_ATOMS: atom_id res chain seq x y z
N MET A 1 6.29 15.96 -2.35
CA MET A 1 6.29 14.70 -1.55
C MET A 1 7.72 14.25 -1.33
N TYR A 2 8.07 13.97 -0.08
CA TYR A 2 9.43 13.57 0.28
C TYR A 2 9.42 12.14 0.82
N LEU A 3 10.15 11.23 0.15
CA LEU A 3 10.18 9.81 0.50
C LEU A 3 11.61 9.34 0.79
N ILE A 4 11.78 8.50 1.82
CA ILE A 4 13.06 7.93 2.22
C ILE A 4 12.92 6.41 2.32
N PRO A 5 13.71 5.64 1.56
CA PRO A 5 14.59 6.10 0.47
C PRO A 5 13.79 6.62 -0.73
N ALA A 6 14.41 7.47 -1.52
CA ALA A 6 13.75 7.98 -2.72
C ALA A 6 13.48 6.82 -3.70
N PRO A 7 12.28 6.72 -4.29
CA PRO A 7 12.01 5.69 -5.27
C PRO A 7 12.82 5.92 -6.55
N ALA A 8 13.14 4.82 -7.25
CA ALA A 8 13.84 4.89 -8.51
C ALA A 8 12.99 5.57 -9.59
N LYS A 9 11.68 5.39 -9.52
CA LYS A 9 10.72 5.99 -10.46
C LYS A 9 9.47 6.43 -9.70
N LEU A 10 9.04 7.65 -9.92
CA LEU A 10 7.78 8.17 -9.40
C LEU A 10 7.08 8.96 -10.51
N GLU A 11 5.89 8.51 -10.89
CA GLU A 11 5.03 9.20 -11.84
C GLU A 11 3.76 9.65 -11.13
N LYS A 12 3.48 10.95 -11.15
CA LYS A 12 2.21 11.47 -10.68
C LYS A 12 1.13 11.24 -11.73
N LYS A 13 -0.07 10.93 -11.28
CA LYS A 13 -1.22 10.70 -12.15
C LYS A 13 -2.37 11.58 -11.68
N GLU A 14 -3.41 11.69 -12.50
CA GLU A 14 -4.59 12.45 -12.13
C GLU A 14 -5.49 11.63 -11.22
N GLY A 15 -6.15 12.32 -10.29
CA GLY A 15 -7.09 11.71 -9.36
C GLY A 15 -6.52 11.55 -7.97
N ARG A 16 -7.39 11.08 -7.08
CA ARG A 16 -7.04 10.88 -5.68
C ARG A 16 -7.75 9.67 -5.13
N PHE A 17 -7.05 8.94 -4.26
CA PHE A 17 -7.64 7.89 -3.47
C PHE A 17 -8.09 8.49 -2.14
N ILE A 18 -9.37 8.40 -1.84
CA ILE A 18 -9.91 8.94 -0.59
C ILE A 18 -10.18 7.76 0.34
N TRP A 19 -9.46 7.72 1.46
CA TRP A 19 -9.63 6.66 2.43
C TRP A 19 -10.98 6.80 3.15
N ALA A 20 -11.67 5.67 3.34
CA ALA A 20 -12.96 5.61 4.02
C ALA A 20 -13.08 4.29 4.81
N TYR A 21 -14.02 4.23 5.74
CA TYR A 21 -14.20 3.07 6.61
C TYR A 21 -14.48 1.78 5.87
N ASP A 22 -15.09 1.85 4.69
CA ASP A 22 -15.44 0.69 3.88
C ASP A 22 -14.32 0.27 2.91
N ARG A 23 -13.15 0.89 2.99
CA ARG A 23 -11.98 0.53 2.20
C ARG A 23 -11.05 -0.33 3.06
N TYR A 24 -10.93 -1.60 2.69
CA TYR A 24 -10.20 -2.58 3.46
C TYR A 24 -8.76 -2.69 2.97
N VAL A 25 -7.88 -3.12 3.88
CA VAL A 25 -6.55 -3.60 3.51
C VAL A 25 -6.70 -5.10 3.25
N THR A 26 -6.51 -5.50 1.99
CA THR A 26 -6.71 -6.88 1.55
C THR A 26 -5.39 -7.51 1.17
N VAL A 27 -5.07 -8.62 1.84
CA VAL A 27 -3.88 -9.40 1.54
C VAL A 27 -4.27 -10.50 0.56
N ASP A 28 -3.72 -10.45 -0.66
CA ASP A 28 -3.99 -11.46 -1.68
C ASP A 28 -3.54 -12.84 -1.22
N GLN A 29 -4.17 -13.88 -1.76
CA GLN A 29 -3.82 -15.27 -1.41
C GLN A 29 -2.38 -15.63 -1.78
N SER A 30 -1.76 -14.91 -2.70
CA SER A 30 -0.33 -15.07 -3.03
C SER A 30 0.61 -14.74 -1.88
N CYS A 31 0.14 -14.02 -0.86
CA CYS A 31 0.97 -13.52 0.22
C CYS A 31 1.22 -14.56 1.29
N SER A 32 2.45 -14.57 1.82
CA SER A 32 2.85 -15.41 2.95
C SER A 32 2.24 -14.90 4.26
N GLN A 33 2.34 -15.72 5.31
CA GLN A 33 1.93 -15.28 6.65
C GLN A 33 2.74 -14.09 7.14
N LEU A 34 4.02 -14.02 6.79
CA LEU A 34 4.86 -12.88 7.15
C LEU A 34 4.28 -11.59 6.58
N VAL A 35 3.88 -11.60 5.30
CA VAL A 35 3.27 -10.43 4.67
C VAL A 35 1.95 -10.07 5.35
N THR A 36 1.15 -11.05 5.75
CA THR A 36 -0.09 -10.79 6.48
C THR A 36 0.18 -10.07 7.81
N ARG A 37 1.21 -10.47 8.53
CA ARG A 37 1.61 -9.80 9.78
C ARG A 37 2.10 -8.38 9.51
N GLN A 38 2.88 -8.20 8.44
CA GLN A 38 3.35 -6.88 8.03
C GLN A 38 2.18 -5.96 7.66
N ALA A 39 1.17 -6.50 6.97
CA ALA A 39 -0.04 -5.74 6.64
C ALA A 39 -0.80 -5.30 7.89
N SER A 40 -0.81 -6.14 8.93
CA SER A 40 -1.40 -5.76 10.22
C SER A 40 -0.63 -4.59 10.86
N LEU A 41 0.70 -4.61 10.80
CA LEU A 41 1.52 -3.50 11.27
C LEU A 41 1.28 -2.23 10.44
N PHE A 42 1.06 -2.38 9.13
CA PHE A 42 0.68 -1.26 8.28
C PHE A 42 -0.63 -0.62 8.76
N CYS A 43 -1.64 -1.44 9.09
CA CYS A 43 -2.91 -0.92 9.61
C CYS A 43 -2.72 -0.14 10.91
N ASP A 44 -1.86 -0.63 11.80
CA ASP A 44 -1.53 0.08 13.04
C ASP A 44 -0.85 1.43 12.75
N GLY A 45 0.07 1.46 11.80
CA GLY A 45 0.76 2.70 11.41
C GLY A 45 -0.18 3.70 10.76
N ALA A 46 -1.11 3.23 9.92
CA ALA A 46 -2.08 4.09 9.24
C ALA A 46 -3.10 4.68 10.21
N GLU A 47 -3.41 4.00 11.30
CA GLU A 47 -4.39 4.46 12.29
C GLU A 47 -4.06 5.85 12.83
N LYS A 48 -2.78 6.13 13.04
CA LYS A 48 -2.34 7.42 13.58
C LYS A 48 -2.74 8.59 12.71
N GLU A 49 -2.70 8.39 11.39
CA GLU A 49 -2.98 9.45 10.43
C GLU A 49 -4.44 9.49 10.00
N LEU A 50 -5.11 8.32 9.99
CA LEU A 50 -6.49 8.22 9.53
C LEU A 50 -7.51 8.46 10.65
N GLY A 51 -7.12 8.27 11.91
CA GLY A 51 -8.04 8.36 13.04
C GLY A 51 -8.82 7.09 13.30
N TYR A 52 -8.60 6.04 12.53
CA TYR A 52 -9.17 4.71 12.72
C TYR A 52 -8.23 3.66 12.12
N ARG A 53 -8.32 2.44 12.63
CA ARG A 53 -7.52 1.33 12.12
C ARG A 53 -8.26 0.67 10.94
N PRO A 54 -7.67 0.64 9.74
CA PRO A 54 -8.29 -0.05 8.60
C PRO A 54 -8.53 -1.53 8.92
N LEU A 55 -9.61 -2.08 8.40
CA LEU A 55 -9.91 -3.50 8.54
C LEU A 55 -9.02 -4.31 7.59
N LEU A 56 -8.47 -5.39 8.10
CA LEU A 56 -7.60 -6.29 7.36
C LEU A 56 -8.36 -7.53 6.96
N THR A 57 -8.29 -7.87 5.67
CA THR A 57 -8.88 -9.10 5.15
C THR A 57 -7.88 -9.86 4.30
N ARG A 58 -8.19 -11.12 3.99
CA ARG A 58 -7.38 -11.95 3.11
C ARG A 58 -8.30 -12.55 2.04
N GLY A 59 -7.84 -12.54 0.79
CA GLY A 59 -8.57 -13.13 -0.33
C GLY A 59 -8.70 -12.17 -1.50
N ALA A 60 -9.84 -12.24 -2.20
CA ALA A 60 -10.08 -11.43 -3.38
C ALA A 60 -10.33 -9.97 -3.02
N ALA A 61 -9.64 -9.06 -3.70
CA ALA A 61 -9.81 -7.63 -3.51
C ALA A 61 -11.11 -7.13 -4.12
N LYS A 62 -11.67 -6.09 -3.50
CA LYS A 62 -12.83 -5.37 -4.01
C LYS A 62 -12.39 -3.99 -4.48
N ALA A 63 -13.20 -3.35 -5.31
CA ALA A 63 -12.97 -1.96 -5.69
C ALA A 63 -12.89 -1.09 -4.43
N GLY A 64 -11.88 -0.23 -4.39
CA GLY A 64 -11.64 0.64 -3.24
C GLY A 64 -10.69 0.09 -2.19
N ASP A 65 -10.24 -1.15 -2.33
CA ASP A 65 -9.33 -1.76 -1.36
C ASP A 65 -7.89 -1.30 -1.55
N VAL A 66 -7.13 -1.43 -0.47
CA VAL A 66 -5.67 -1.38 -0.49
C VAL A 66 -5.18 -2.83 -0.54
N VAL A 67 -4.51 -3.20 -1.62
CA VAL A 67 -4.22 -4.61 -1.93
C VAL A 67 -2.72 -4.85 -1.87
N PHE A 68 -2.32 -5.88 -1.14
CA PHE A 68 -0.95 -6.37 -1.10
C PHE A 68 -0.89 -7.69 -1.87
N LYS A 69 -0.03 -7.73 -2.91
CA LYS A 69 0.19 -8.90 -3.74
C LYS A 69 1.65 -9.30 -3.68
N GLN A 70 1.93 -10.55 -3.38
CA GLN A 70 3.30 -11.07 -3.38
C GLN A 70 3.63 -11.64 -4.76
N ASP A 71 4.77 -11.21 -5.30
CA ASP A 71 5.30 -11.70 -6.57
C ASP A 71 6.80 -11.92 -6.42
N ASP A 72 7.17 -13.19 -6.19
CA ASP A 72 8.56 -13.57 -5.96
C ASP A 72 9.38 -13.65 -7.26
N THR A 73 8.75 -13.41 -8.42
CA THR A 73 9.46 -13.35 -9.69
C THR A 73 10.07 -11.98 -9.96
N MET A 74 9.66 -10.97 -9.21
CA MET A 74 10.20 -9.62 -9.33
C MET A 74 11.64 -9.56 -8.81
N LYS A 75 12.38 -8.53 -9.23
CA LYS A 75 13.72 -8.28 -8.71
C LYS A 75 13.68 -8.23 -7.18
N ALA A 76 14.64 -8.88 -6.53
CA ALA A 76 14.70 -8.97 -5.07
C ALA A 76 14.62 -7.59 -4.43
N GLN A 77 13.79 -7.46 -3.40
CA GLN A 77 13.56 -6.25 -2.60
C GLN A 77 12.92 -5.09 -3.37
N SER A 78 12.51 -5.31 -4.61
CA SER A 78 11.79 -4.29 -5.37
C SER A 78 10.28 -4.35 -5.12
N TYR A 79 9.61 -3.26 -5.40
CA TYR A 79 8.15 -3.19 -5.31
C TYR A 79 7.60 -2.26 -6.37
N VAL A 80 6.31 -2.41 -6.65
CA VAL A 80 5.53 -1.49 -7.48
C VAL A 80 4.34 -1.03 -6.65
N LEU A 81 4.16 0.27 -6.53
CA LEU A 81 3.04 0.88 -5.82
C LEU A 81 2.23 1.71 -6.79
N ASP A 82 0.96 1.36 -6.95
CA ASP A 82 0.00 2.10 -7.75
C ASP A 82 -1.11 2.64 -6.88
N ILE A 83 -1.29 3.95 -6.89
CA ILE A 83 -2.42 4.61 -6.25
C ILE A 83 -3.30 5.20 -7.34
N THR A 84 -4.57 4.77 -7.35
CA THR A 84 -5.59 5.29 -8.25
C THR A 84 -6.80 5.71 -7.44
N GLU A 85 -7.81 6.30 -8.09
CA GLU A 85 -9.07 6.62 -7.41
C GLU A 85 -9.76 5.37 -6.84
N ASP A 86 -9.58 4.22 -7.51
CA ASP A 86 -10.34 3.00 -7.23
C ASP A 86 -9.61 2.02 -6.34
N ALA A 87 -8.29 2.14 -6.22
CA ALA A 87 -7.52 1.16 -5.43
C ALA A 87 -6.10 1.65 -5.18
N ILE A 88 -5.49 1.06 -4.15
CA ILE A 88 -4.04 1.11 -3.96
C ILE A 88 -3.56 -0.33 -4.10
N VAL A 89 -2.59 -0.57 -4.99
CA VAL A 89 -2.03 -1.91 -5.21
C VAL A 89 -0.53 -1.86 -4.98
N LEU A 90 -0.06 -2.68 -4.06
CA LEU A 90 1.36 -2.85 -3.75
C LEU A 90 1.77 -4.28 -4.11
N THR A 91 2.75 -4.40 -4.99
CA THR A 91 3.25 -5.69 -5.48
C THR A 91 4.75 -5.78 -5.25
N GLY A 92 5.23 -6.94 -4.82
CA GLY A 92 6.64 -7.20 -4.61
C GLY A 92 6.87 -8.55 -3.95
N ASP A 93 8.15 -8.90 -3.74
CA ASP A 93 8.48 -10.03 -2.87
C ASP A 93 8.27 -9.62 -1.40
N GLU A 94 8.57 -10.50 -0.44
CA GLU A 94 8.37 -10.16 0.97
C GLU A 94 9.11 -8.90 1.40
N ALA A 95 10.38 -8.79 1.02
CA ALA A 95 11.17 -7.61 1.36
C ALA A 95 10.70 -6.37 0.62
N GLY A 96 10.34 -6.51 -0.66
CA GLY A 96 9.79 -5.42 -1.46
C GLY A 96 8.48 -4.91 -0.90
N LEU A 97 7.60 -5.79 -0.48
CA LEU A 97 6.33 -5.40 0.17
C LEU A 97 6.57 -4.64 1.47
N TRP A 98 7.55 -5.04 2.25
CA TRP A 98 7.93 -4.32 3.46
C TRP A 98 8.39 -2.88 3.13
N HIS A 99 9.27 -2.73 2.15
CA HIS A 99 9.73 -1.41 1.71
C HIS A 99 8.59 -0.57 1.14
N GLY A 100 7.73 -1.18 0.34
CA GLY A 100 6.56 -0.51 -0.23
C GLY A 100 5.57 -0.03 0.83
N MET A 101 5.34 -0.83 1.87
CA MET A 101 4.51 -0.43 2.99
C MET A 101 5.06 0.80 3.70
N GLN A 102 6.38 0.86 3.91
CA GLN A 102 7.03 2.01 4.54
C GLN A 102 6.85 3.26 3.67
N THR A 103 6.98 3.10 2.35
CA THR A 103 6.73 4.21 1.41
C THR A 103 5.29 4.68 1.48
N LEU A 104 4.33 3.76 1.49
CA LEU A 104 2.91 4.11 1.58
C LEU A 104 2.58 4.80 2.90
N LEU A 105 3.15 4.35 4.01
CA LEU A 105 2.98 5.03 5.30
C LEU A 105 3.51 6.45 5.28
N GLN A 106 4.64 6.70 4.62
CA GLN A 106 5.18 8.06 4.48
C GLN A 106 4.24 8.95 3.67
N ILE A 107 3.63 8.40 2.62
CA ILE A 107 2.65 9.14 1.80
C ILE A 107 1.43 9.50 2.65
N ILE A 108 0.90 8.55 3.42
CA ILE A 108 -0.23 8.79 4.31
C ILE A 108 0.12 9.85 5.36
N GLU A 109 1.33 9.79 5.92
CA GLU A 109 1.79 10.78 6.89
C GLU A 109 1.80 12.19 6.30
N GLN A 110 2.19 12.32 5.04
CA GLN A 110 2.29 13.62 4.37
C GLN A 110 0.95 14.12 3.83
N GLU A 111 0.09 13.23 3.34
CA GLU A 111 -1.14 13.60 2.63
C GLU A 111 -2.42 13.29 3.41
N GLY A 112 -2.34 12.54 4.49
CA GLY A 112 -3.52 12.15 5.26
C GLY A 112 -4.38 11.12 4.55
N ALA A 113 -5.69 11.29 4.62
CA ALA A 113 -6.66 10.33 4.07
C ALA A 113 -6.97 10.54 2.59
N CYS A 114 -6.43 11.58 1.96
CA CYS A 114 -6.66 11.90 0.56
C CYS A 114 -5.35 11.85 -0.20
N LEU A 115 -5.07 10.71 -0.83
CA LEU A 115 -3.78 10.43 -1.44
C LEU A 115 -3.77 10.75 -2.93
N SER A 116 -2.72 11.41 -3.39
CA SER A 116 -2.52 11.68 -4.81
C SER A 116 -2.34 10.36 -5.58
N ALA A 117 -2.99 10.23 -6.72
CA ALA A 117 -2.76 9.09 -7.60
C ALA A 117 -1.35 9.16 -8.15
N LEU A 118 -0.65 8.01 -8.15
CA LEU A 118 0.73 7.93 -8.61
C LEU A 118 1.14 6.48 -8.87
N HIS A 119 2.29 6.34 -9.52
CA HIS A 119 2.96 5.07 -9.74
C HIS A 119 4.40 5.18 -9.27
N ILE A 120 4.82 4.25 -8.41
CA ILE A 120 6.19 4.18 -7.87
C ILE A 120 6.77 2.79 -8.16
N GLU A 121 8.02 2.81 -8.57
CA GLU A 121 8.84 1.60 -8.69
C GLU A 121 10.13 1.73 -7.92
#